data_c0235e9504dd3a3776e2e9959df05578
#
_entry.id   c0235e9504dd3a3776e2e9959df05578
#
_cell.length_a   1.000
_cell.length_b   1.000
_cell.length_c   1.000
_cell.angle_alpha   90.00
_cell.angle_beta   90.00
_cell.angle_gamma   90.00
#
_symmetry.space_group_name_H-M   'P 1'
#
loop_
_entity.id
_entity.type
_entity.pdbx_description
1 polymer ?
#
loop_
_entity_poly.entity_id
_entity_poly.type
_entity_poly.pdbx_seq_one_letter_code
_entity_poly.pdbx_strand_id
1 'polypeptide(L)'
;SNLGQMLVKICKDDSVPLVNIVRKPEQVELLKSLGAEHVCNTNDPDFMKDLVKALIETGATLGFDATGGGNNGELPGQILSAMEMAANATAKEYSRYGSDTYKQVYIYGGLDRQPTLLKRAFGMSWGLGGWLLTPMIGKIGMERFQQMRERVASEIKTTFASKYVQEISFEEMLQPEIVK
;
A
#
# COMPACT_ATOMS: atom_id res chain seq x y z
N SER A 1 5.62 -7.79 -4.78
CA SER A 1 4.54 -8.74 -5.15
C SER A 1 3.96 -8.38 -6.52
N ASN A 2 3.34 -9.35 -7.19
CA ASN A 2 2.62 -9.11 -8.44
C ASN A 2 1.48 -8.08 -8.25
N LEU A 3 0.76 -8.16 -7.15
CA LEU A 3 -0.31 -7.21 -6.83
C LEU A 3 0.18 -5.76 -6.76
N GLY A 4 1.33 -5.52 -6.10
CA GLY A 4 1.92 -4.18 -6.05
C GLY A 4 2.32 -3.65 -7.43
N GLN A 5 2.86 -4.51 -8.30
CA GLN A 5 3.19 -4.14 -9.67
C GLN A 5 1.94 -3.84 -10.52
N MET A 6 0.88 -4.63 -10.36
CA MET A 6 -0.42 -4.36 -10.99
C MET A 6 -1.00 -3.03 -10.53
N LEU A 7 -0.91 -2.72 -9.23
CA LEU A 7 -1.42 -1.47 -8.67
C LEU A 7 -0.70 -0.24 -9.25
N VAL A 8 0.63 -0.30 -9.44
CA VAL A 8 1.38 0.77 -10.12
C VAL A 8 0.83 1.04 -11.51
N LYS A 9 0.58 -0.02 -12.30
CA LYS A 9 0.05 0.11 -13.66
C LYS A 9 -1.38 0.67 -13.65
N ILE A 10 -2.27 0.13 -12.80
CA ILE A 10 -3.65 0.61 -12.65
C ILE A 10 -3.68 2.09 -12.29
N CYS A 11 -2.92 2.49 -11.27
CA CYS A 11 -2.90 3.87 -10.81
C CYS A 11 -2.35 4.83 -11.87
N LYS A 12 -1.34 4.39 -12.64
CA LYS A 12 -0.82 5.16 -13.77
C LYS A 12 -1.86 5.35 -14.87
N ASP A 13 -2.54 4.28 -15.26
CA ASP A 13 -3.56 4.31 -16.32
C ASP A 13 -4.78 5.14 -15.90
N ASP A 14 -5.16 5.06 -14.63
CA ASP A 14 -6.30 5.80 -14.06
C ASP A 14 -5.92 7.21 -13.57
N SER A 15 -4.64 7.63 -13.73
CA SER A 15 -4.12 8.92 -13.23
C SER A 15 -4.36 9.13 -11.72
N VAL A 16 -4.24 8.07 -10.94
CA VAL A 16 -4.34 8.10 -9.47
C VAL A 16 -2.93 8.20 -8.88
N PRO A 17 -2.60 9.26 -8.13
CA PRO A 17 -1.32 9.35 -7.44
C PRO A 17 -1.12 8.20 -6.47
N LEU A 18 0.04 7.54 -6.52
CA LEU A 18 0.34 6.35 -5.71
C LEU A 18 1.68 6.50 -5.02
N VAL A 19 1.69 6.31 -3.70
CA VAL A 19 2.91 6.15 -2.91
C VAL A 19 3.09 4.66 -2.58
N ASN A 20 4.21 4.10 -3.02
CA ASN A 20 4.56 2.72 -2.77
C ASN A 20 5.49 2.61 -1.55
N ILE A 21 5.23 1.66 -0.67
CA ILE A 21 6.08 1.37 0.47
C ILE A 21 6.64 -0.03 0.29
N VAL A 22 7.96 -0.14 0.33
CA VAL A 22 8.71 -1.39 0.14
C VAL A 22 9.78 -1.55 1.22
N ARG A 23 10.44 -2.71 1.27
CA ARG A 23 11.42 -3.03 2.30
C ARG A 23 12.84 -3.22 1.78
N LYS A 24 13.00 -3.43 0.47
CA LYS A 24 14.30 -3.78 -0.13
C LYS A 24 14.64 -2.84 -1.29
N PRO A 25 15.92 -2.50 -1.49
CA PRO A 25 16.37 -1.66 -2.61
C PRO A 25 15.95 -2.21 -3.98
N GLU A 26 16.02 -3.53 -4.18
CA GLU A 26 15.66 -4.16 -5.45
C GLU A 26 14.16 -3.96 -5.78
N GLN A 27 13.32 -3.83 -4.75
CA GLN A 27 11.90 -3.53 -4.93
C GLN A 27 11.69 -2.06 -5.34
N VAL A 28 12.53 -1.15 -4.84
CA VAL A 28 12.51 0.26 -5.27
C VAL A 28 12.83 0.37 -6.75
N GLU A 29 13.92 -0.25 -7.19
CA GLU A 29 14.35 -0.25 -8.59
C GLU A 29 13.29 -0.86 -9.51
N LEU A 30 12.72 -2.00 -9.10
CA LEU A 30 11.65 -2.67 -9.85
C LEU A 30 10.43 -1.77 -10.03
N LEU A 31 9.94 -1.12 -8.97
CA LEU A 31 8.74 -0.28 -9.07
C LEU A 31 9.01 0.99 -9.87
N LYS A 32 10.19 1.58 -9.73
CA LYS A 32 10.62 2.72 -10.55
C LYS A 32 10.70 2.35 -12.03
N SER A 33 11.21 1.16 -12.36
CA SER A 33 11.26 0.68 -13.76
C SER A 33 9.86 0.50 -14.38
N LEU A 34 8.83 0.28 -13.55
CA LEU A 34 7.43 0.22 -13.97
C LEU A 34 6.76 1.61 -14.06
N GLY A 35 7.48 2.67 -13.71
CA GLY A 35 7.01 4.05 -13.76
C GLY A 35 6.39 4.54 -12.45
N ALA A 36 6.67 3.90 -11.30
CA ALA A 36 6.27 4.43 -10.01
C ALA A 36 7.09 5.69 -9.67
N GLU A 37 6.41 6.80 -9.38
CA GLU A 37 7.03 8.08 -9.05
C GLU A 37 7.50 8.12 -7.59
N HIS A 38 6.65 7.68 -6.67
CA HIS A 38 6.93 7.70 -5.23
C HIS A 38 7.12 6.27 -4.72
N VAL A 39 8.33 5.95 -4.27
CA VAL A 39 8.68 4.66 -3.68
C VAL A 39 9.52 4.89 -2.44
N CYS A 40 8.99 4.57 -1.27
CA CYS A 40 9.63 4.72 0.04
C CYS A 40 10.09 3.36 0.56
N ASN A 41 11.33 3.26 1.04
CA ASN A 41 11.90 2.04 1.60
C ASN A 41 11.88 2.10 3.14
N THR A 42 11.19 1.17 3.79
CA THR A 42 11.09 1.15 5.27
C THR A 42 12.42 0.92 5.98
N ASN A 43 13.42 0.38 5.30
CA ASN A 43 14.77 0.18 5.85
C ASN A 43 15.68 1.42 5.67
N ASP A 44 15.21 2.46 5.00
CA ASP A 44 15.96 3.70 4.84
C ASP A 44 15.85 4.53 6.13
N PRO A 45 16.96 5.09 6.65
CA PRO A 45 16.93 6.02 7.79
C PRO A 45 16.01 7.22 7.58
N ASP A 46 15.86 7.69 6.36
CA ASP A 46 15.00 8.82 5.97
C ASP A 46 13.55 8.40 5.60
N PHE A 47 13.17 7.13 5.80
CA PHE A 47 11.86 6.59 5.38
C PHE A 47 10.69 7.51 5.72
N MET A 48 10.58 7.96 6.98
CA MET A 48 9.46 8.81 7.41
C MET A 48 9.46 10.17 6.73
N LYS A 49 10.61 10.75 6.50
CA LYS A 49 10.78 12.03 5.79
C LYS A 49 10.36 11.91 4.32
N ASP A 50 10.81 10.85 3.66
CA ASP A 50 10.47 10.57 2.26
C ASP A 50 8.97 10.25 2.10
N LEU A 51 8.41 9.50 3.04
CA LEU A 51 6.97 9.20 3.05
C LEU A 51 6.13 10.48 3.22
N VAL A 52 6.48 11.33 4.18
CA VAL A 52 5.78 12.61 4.38
C VAL A 52 5.87 13.49 3.12
N LYS A 53 7.05 13.59 2.51
CA LYS A 53 7.24 14.34 1.27
C LYS A 53 6.35 13.81 0.15
N ALA A 54 6.35 12.50 -0.08
CA ALA A 54 5.50 11.87 -1.09
C ALA A 54 4.00 12.09 -0.82
N LEU A 55 3.59 12.07 0.46
CA LEU A 55 2.20 12.32 0.84
C LEU A 55 1.80 13.81 0.69
N ILE A 56 2.71 14.75 0.87
CA ILE A 56 2.47 16.18 0.55
C ILE A 56 2.22 16.35 -0.96
N GLU A 57 3.04 15.70 -1.79
CA GLU A 57 2.97 15.80 -3.25
C GLU A 57 1.72 15.11 -3.83
N THR A 58 1.27 14.01 -3.22
CA THR A 58 0.13 13.22 -3.72
C THR A 58 -1.21 13.55 -3.06
N GLY A 59 -1.19 14.12 -1.87
CA GLY A 59 -2.39 14.33 -1.06
C GLY A 59 -3.07 13.03 -0.60
N ALA A 60 -2.36 11.88 -0.63
CA ALA A 60 -2.96 10.59 -0.33
C ALA A 60 -3.33 10.46 1.15
N THR A 61 -4.59 10.07 1.41
CA THR A 61 -5.16 9.88 2.76
C THR A 61 -5.71 8.48 2.99
N LEU A 62 -5.51 7.59 2.01
CA LEU A 62 -5.92 6.19 2.05
C LEU A 62 -4.70 5.29 1.88
N GLY A 63 -4.47 4.38 2.83
CA GLY A 63 -3.38 3.42 2.80
C GLY A 63 -3.87 1.97 2.87
N PHE A 64 -3.10 1.06 2.28
CA PHE A 64 -3.33 -0.38 2.33
C PHE A 64 -2.06 -1.10 2.77
N ASP A 65 -2.13 -1.81 3.89
CA ASP A 65 -1.03 -2.63 4.40
C ASP A 65 -1.25 -4.11 4.06
N ALA A 66 -0.38 -4.62 3.19
CA ALA A 66 -0.37 -6.02 2.77
C ALA A 66 0.30 -6.95 3.79
N THR A 67 1.06 -6.41 4.71
CA THR A 67 1.87 -7.20 5.65
C THR A 67 1.19 -7.47 6.97
N GLY A 68 0.25 -6.61 7.36
CA GLY A 68 -0.47 -6.70 8.62
C GLY A 68 0.29 -6.14 9.81
N GLY A 69 1.29 -5.30 9.52
CA GLY A 69 2.07 -4.72 10.60
C GLY A 69 3.44 -4.23 10.20
N GLY A 70 4.13 -4.88 9.33
CA GLY A 70 5.47 -4.54 8.83
C GLY A 70 6.29 -3.61 9.74
N ASN A 71 7.57 -3.65 9.71
CA ASN A 71 8.41 -2.80 10.57
C ASN A 71 8.05 -3.00 12.08
N ASN A 72 8.00 -4.24 12.53
CA ASN A 72 7.67 -4.65 13.92
C ASN A 72 6.27 -4.18 14.40
N GLY A 73 5.27 -4.18 13.53
CA GLY A 73 3.90 -3.76 13.87
C GLY A 73 3.65 -2.24 13.78
N GLU A 74 4.67 -1.44 13.49
CA GLU A 74 4.56 0.03 13.50
C GLU A 74 4.04 0.64 12.18
N LEU A 75 4.13 -0.09 11.06
CA LEU A 75 3.87 0.48 9.73
C LEU A 75 2.49 1.15 9.58
N PRO A 76 1.37 0.58 10.04
CA PRO A 76 0.07 1.26 9.94
C PRO A 76 0.04 2.59 10.68
N GLY A 77 0.62 2.64 11.88
CA GLY A 77 0.73 3.86 12.68
C GLY A 77 1.67 4.89 12.05
N GLN A 78 2.78 4.44 11.43
CA GLN A 78 3.71 5.31 10.71
C GLN A 78 3.03 5.94 9.48
N ILE A 79 2.24 5.18 8.73
CA ILE A 79 1.47 5.70 7.58
C ILE A 79 0.48 6.77 8.04
N LEU A 80 -0.32 6.50 9.09
CA LEU A 80 -1.25 7.48 9.65
C LEU A 80 -0.54 8.75 10.14
N SER A 81 0.61 8.58 10.82
CA SER A 81 1.40 9.72 11.31
C SER A 81 1.97 10.54 10.16
N ALA A 82 2.48 9.90 9.12
CA ALA A 82 2.99 10.59 7.93
C ALA A 82 1.88 11.35 7.18
N MET A 83 0.67 10.77 7.07
CA MET A 83 -0.50 11.46 6.51
C MET A 83 -0.88 12.70 7.32
N GLU A 84 -0.84 12.62 8.66
CA GLU A 84 -1.11 13.76 9.53
C GLU A 84 -0.03 14.84 9.39
N MET A 85 1.24 14.44 9.36
CA MET A 85 2.35 15.39 9.14
C MET A 85 2.21 16.11 7.78
N ALA A 86 1.83 15.38 6.74
CA ALA A 86 1.58 15.95 5.42
C ALA A 86 0.40 16.93 5.43
N ALA A 87 -0.72 16.57 6.08
CA ALA A 87 -1.88 17.42 6.22
C ALA A 87 -1.55 18.72 6.98
N ASN A 88 -0.80 18.61 8.09
CA ASN A 88 -0.38 19.78 8.87
C ASN A 88 0.62 20.66 8.14
N ALA A 89 1.52 20.09 7.32
CA ALA A 89 2.48 20.85 6.52
C ALA A 89 1.80 21.73 5.46
N THR A 90 0.60 21.35 5.02
CA THR A 90 -0.19 22.08 4.00
C THR A 90 -1.35 22.86 4.62
N ALA A 91 -1.55 22.77 5.93
CA ALA A 91 -2.63 23.47 6.63
C ALA A 91 -2.42 24.99 6.64
N LYS A 92 -3.51 25.75 6.45
CA LYS A 92 -3.50 27.21 6.50
C LYS A 92 -3.54 27.76 7.93
N GLU A 93 -4.11 26.98 8.84
CA GLU A 93 -4.34 27.37 10.24
C GLU A 93 -3.88 26.26 11.18
N TYR A 94 -3.44 26.66 12.36
CA TYR A 94 -3.08 25.72 13.42
C TYR A 94 -4.31 25.11 14.08
N SER A 95 -4.35 23.80 14.25
CA SER A 95 -5.35 23.08 15.02
C SER A 95 -4.71 22.36 16.22
N ARG A 96 -5.24 22.63 17.41
CA ARG A 96 -4.79 21.96 18.65
C ARG A 96 -5.03 20.45 18.63
N TYR A 97 -6.03 19.99 17.90
CA TYR A 97 -6.44 18.59 17.85
C TYR A 97 -5.92 17.85 16.62
N GLY A 98 -5.04 18.50 15.84
CA GLY A 98 -4.56 17.99 14.56
C GLY A 98 -5.47 18.38 13.39
N SER A 99 -5.18 17.79 12.21
CA SER A 99 -5.97 18.06 11.01
C SER A 99 -7.37 17.42 11.11
N ASP A 100 -8.34 18.01 10.45
CA ASP A 100 -9.68 17.45 10.23
C ASP A 100 -9.74 16.52 9.01
N THR A 101 -8.64 16.41 8.26
CA THR A 101 -8.49 15.49 7.15
C THR A 101 -8.61 14.05 7.63
N TYR A 102 -9.62 13.33 7.12
CA TYR A 102 -9.80 11.93 7.48
C TYR A 102 -8.75 11.05 6.80
N LYS A 103 -8.04 10.26 7.61
CA LYS A 103 -6.99 9.33 7.18
C LYS A 103 -7.43 7.91 7.45
N GLN A 104 -7.26 7.01 6.48
CA GLN A 104 -7.65 5.62 6.62
C GLN A 104 -6.50 4.69 6.22
N VAL A 105 -6.19 3.72 7.07
CA VAL A 105 -5.34 2.59 6.71
C VAL A 105 -6.13 1.30 6.82
N TYR A 106 -6.08 0.48 5.76
CA TYR A 106 -6.65 -0.86 5.75
C TYR A 106 -5.54 -1.91 5.78
N ILE A 107 -5.65 -2.85 6.72
CA ILE A 107 -4.84 -4.06 6.77
C ILE A 107 -5.59 -5.15 6.00
N TYR A 108 -4.97 -5.70 4.96
CA TYR A 108 -5.55 -6.77 4.16
C TYR A 108 -4.67 -8.03 4.05
N GLY A 109 -3.50 -8.02 4.67
CA GLY A 109 -2.58 -9.14 4.78
C GLY A 109 -2.14 -9.38 6.22
N GLY A 110 -1.56 -10.54 6.49
CA GLY A 110 -1.15 -10.98 7.82
C GLY A 110 0.19 -11.71 7.82
N LEU A 111 1.16 -11.22 7.04
CA LEU A 111 2.52 -11.78 7.00
C LEU A 111 3.28 -11.50 8.29
N ASP A 112 3.09 -10.34 8.87
CA ASP A 112 3.58 -10.00 10.20
C ASP A 112 2.51 -10.34 11.24
N ARG A 113 2.87 -11.16 12.22
CA ARG A 113 1.99 -11.61 13.32
C ARG A 113 2.23 -10.84 14.62
N GLN A 114 3.06 -9.81 14.59
CA GLN A 114 3.28 -8.95 15.74
C GLN A 114 2.03 -8.09 16.02
N PRO A 115 1.84 -7.64 17.26
CA PRO A 115 0.79 -6.67 17.58
C PRO A 115 0.93 -5.40 16.73
N THR A 116 -0.19 -4.85 16.28
CA THR A 116 -0.19 -3.54 15.63
C THR A 116 0.02 -2.44 16.67
N LEU A 117 1.08 -1.67 16.51
CA LEU A 117 1.48 -0.61 17.43
C LEU A 117 1.03 0.76 16.92
N LEU A 118 0.29 1.50 17.73
CA LEU A 118 -0.21 2.83 17.41
C LEU A 118 0.37 3.86 18.36
N LYS A 119 1.39 4.58 17.91
CA LYS A 119 1.91 5.80 18.58
C LYS A 119 1.02 6.97 18.14
N ARG A 120 -0.08 7.22 18.84
CA ARG A 120 -1.14 8.17 18.47
C ARG A 120 -0.64 9.61 18.25
N ALA A 121 -0.03 9.87 17.10
CA ALA A 121 0.48 11.17 16.66
C ALA A 121 -0.12 11.58 15.31
N PHE A 122 -1.38 11.20 15.05
CA PHE A 122 -2.06 11.37 13.77
C PHE A 122 -3.42 12.09 13.89
N GLY A 123 -3.53 13.03 14.84
CA GLY A 123 -4.74 13.82 15.06
C GLY A 123 -5.91 12.96 15.55
N MET A 124 -7.14 13.46 15.35
CA MET A 124 -8.37 12.81 15.83
C MET A 124 -9.29 12.34 14.71
N SER A 125 -8.92 12.57 13.44
CA SER A 125 -9.72 12.21 12.26
C SER A 125 -9.04 11.06 11.48
N TRP A 126 -9.22 9.81 11.95
CA TRP A 126 -8.55 8.66 11.37
C TRP A 126 -9.31 7.35 11.60
N GLY A 127 -8.98 6.33 10.79
CA GLY A 127 -9.45 4.97 10.95
C GLY A 127 -8.34 3.95 10.65
N LEU A 128 -8.41 2.82 11.35
CA LEU A 128 -7.66 1.62 11.04
C LEU A 128 -8.66 0.47 10.93
N GLY A 129 -8.61 -0.32 9.87
CA GLY A 129 -9.56 -1.39 9.67
C GLY A 129 -9.00 -2.55 8.88
N GLY A 130 -9.72 -3.68 8.89
CA GLY A 130 -9.48 -4.78 7.98
C GLY A 130 -10.14 -4.53 6.62
N TRP A 131 -9.60 -5.12 5.57
CA TRP A 131 -10.19 -5.10 4.24
C TRP A 131 -10.26 -6.51 3.67
N LEU A 132 -11.43 -6.87 3.13
CA LEU A 132 -11.67 -8.14 2.47
C LEU A 132 -12.55 -7.92 1.23
N LEU A 133 -12.23 -8.62 0.15
CA LEU A 133 -12.93 -8.47 -1.14
C LEU A 133 -14.43 -8.79 -1.04
N THR A 134 -14.81 -9.88 -0.37
CA THR A 134 -16.22 -10.32 -0.32
C THR A 134 -17.16 -9.28 0.28
N PRO A 135 -16.89 -8.70 1.47
CA PRO A 135 -17.68 -7.59 1.98
C PRO A 135 -17.67 -6.34 1.08
N MET A 136 -16.54 -6.10 0.39
CA MET A 136 -16.44 -4.97 -0.53
C MET A 136 -17.35 -5.15 -1.75
N ILE A 137 -17.44 -6.35 -2.31
CA ILE A 137 -18.39 -6.67 -3.40
C ILE A 137 -19.82 -6.34 -2.98
N GLY A 138 -20.20 -6.70 -1.75
CA GLY A 138 -21.52 -6.34 -1.20
C GLY A 138 -21.79 -4.84 -1.15
N LYS A 139 -20.74 -4.02 -0.91
CA LYS A 139 -20.84 -2.56 -0.87
C LYS A 139 -20.92 -1.91 -2.26
N ILE A 140 -20.11 -2.38 -3.20
CA ILE A 140 -20.05 -1.79 -4.56
C ILE A 140 -21.13 -2.32 -5.51
N GLY A 141 -21.73 -3.45 -5.18
CA GLY A 141 -22.75 -4.12 -5.99
C GLY A 141 -22.18 -4.95 -7.13
N MET A 142 -23.02 -5.84 -7.66
CA MET A 142 -22.63 -6.81 -8.68
C MET A 142 -22.30 -6.18 -10.04
N GLU A 143 -22.96 -5.09 -10.40
CA GLU A 143 -22.70 -4.38 -11.66
C GLU A 143 -21.27 -3.83 -11.69
N ARG A 144 -20.87 -3.10 -10.65
CA ARG A 144 -19.50 -2.57 -10.54
C ARG A 144 -18.46 -3.67 -10.45
N PHE A 145 -18.76 -4.73 -9.74
CA PHE A 145 -17.88 -5.90 -9.67
C PHE A 145 -17.71 -6.57 -11.04
N GLN A 146 -18.76 -6.68 -11.83
CA GLN A 146 -18.68 -7.23 -13.18
C GLN A 146 -17.80 -6.35 -14.11
N GLN A 147 -17.95 -5.03 -14.06
CA GLN A 147 -17.06 -4.10 -14.78
C GLN A 147 -15.58 -4.29 -14.42
N MET A 148 -15.28 -4.49 -13.13
CA MET A 148 -13.92 -4.79 -12.70
C MET A 148 -13.40 -6.12 -13.26
N ARG A 149 -14.22 -7.17 -13.30
CA ARG A 149 -13.86 -8.45 -13.90
C ARG A 149 -13.60 -8.35 -15.40
N GLU A 150 -14.41 -7.59 -16.12
CA GLU A 150 -14.23 -7.33 -17.56
C GLU A 150 -12.92 -6.59 -17.83
N ARG A 151 -12.58 -5.59 -17.00
CA ARG A 151 -11.28 -4.92 -17.09
C ARG A 151 -10.13 -5.91 -16.86
N VAL A 152 -10.20 -6.74 -15.84
CA VAL A 152 -9.18 -7.76 -15.58
C VAL A 152 -9.03 -8.71 -16.75
N ALA A 153 -10.14 -9.17 -17.34
CA ALA A 153 -10.12 -10.08 -18.48
C ALA A 153 -9.50 -9.43 -19.73
N SER A 154 -9.86 -8.18 -20.01
CA SER A 154 -9.34 -7.45 -21.18
C SER A 154 -7.86 -7.11 -21.07
N GLU A 155 -7.37 -6.83 -19.85
CA GLU A 155 -6.00 -6.41 -19.58
C GLU A 155 -5.12 -7.53 -18.99
N ILE A 156 -5.55 -8.80 -19.08
CA ILE A 156 -4.88 -9.95 -18.44
C ILE A 156 -3.42 -10.13 -18.88
N LYS A 157 -3.08 -9.75 -20.11
CA LYS A 157 -1.74 -9.87 -20.69
C LYS A 157 -0.89 -8.59 -20.51
N THR A 158 -1.44 -7.52 -19.97
CA THR A 158 -0.80 -6.21 -19.81
C THR A 158 -0.76 -5.79 -18.35
N THR A 159 -1.76 -5.08 -17.89
CA THR A 159 -1.87 -4.53 -16.52
C THR A 159 -1.86 -5.64 -15.48
N PHE A 160 -2.61 -6.72 -15.71
CA PHE A 160 -2.73 -7.86 -14.80
C PHE A 160 -1.80 -9.04 -15.12
N ALA A 161 -0.84 -8.85 -16.04
CA ALA A 161 0.15 -9.88 -16.35
C ALA A 161 1.02 -10.20 -15.12
N SER A 162 1.11 -11.48 -14.79
CA SER A 162 1.99 -12.00 -13.75
C SER A 162 3.20 -12.67 -14.38
N LYS A 163 4.35 -12.58 -13.69
CA LYS A 163 5.53 -13.39 -14.04
C LYS A 163 5.82 -14.32 -12.88
N TYR A 164 6.02 -15.59 -13.19
CA TYR A 164 6.60 -16.52 -12.24
C TYR A 164 8.11 -16.29 -12.15
N VAL A 165 8.66 -16.43 -10.95
CA VAL A 165 10.10 -16.29 -10.72
C VAL A 165 10.83 -17.54 -11.21
N GLN A 166 10.18 -18.70 -11.03
CA GLN A 166 10.75 -20.00 -11.34
C GLN A 166 9.64 -21.02 -11.59
N GLU A 167 9.84 -21.93 -12.51
CA GLU A 167 9.08 -23.16 -12.67
C GLU A 167 9.85 -24.30 -11.99
N ILE A 168 9.19 -25.05 -11.14
CA ILE A 168 9.77 -26.15 -10.36
C ILE A 168 8.92 -27.40 -10.48
N SER A 169 9.54 -28.57 -10.34
CA SER A 169 8.82 -29.84 -10.27
C SER A 169 8.14 -30.05 -8.91
N PHE A 170 7.24 -31.03 -8.81
CA PHE A 170 6.62 -31.37 -7.53
C PHE A 170 7.63 -31.88 -6.49
N GLU A 171 8.68 -32.55 -6.92
CA GLU A 171 9.76 -33.03 -6.05
C GLU A 171 10.59 -31.86 -5.52
N GLU A 172 10.90 -30.88 -6.36
CA GLU A 172 11.65 -29.68 -5.98
C GLU A 172 10.84 -28.80 -5.01
N MET A 173 9.49 -28.80 -5.09
CA MET A 173 8.63 -28.05 -4.17
C MET A 173 8.77 -28.50 -2.71
N LEU A 174 9.25 -29.72 -2.46
CA LEU A 174 9.48 -30.24 -1.12
C LEU A 174 10.85 -29.84 -0.54
N GLN A 175 11.68 -29.15 -1.29
CA GLN A 175 13.02 -28.73 -0.85
C GLN A 175 12.94 -27.33 -0.21
N PRO A 176 13.31 -27.17 1.09
CA PRO A 176 13.18 -25.90 1.81
C PRO A 176 13.96 -24.73 1.20
N GLU A 177 15.06 -25.00 0.48
CA GLU A 177 15.88 -24.01 -0.19
C GLU A 177 15.21 -23.42 -1.43
N ILE A 178 14.27 -24.13 -2.04
CA ILE A 178 13.54 -23.70 -3.24
C ILE A 178 12.27 -22.91 -2.87
N VAL A 179 11.66 -23.20 -1.72
CA VAL A 179 10.37 -22.65 -1.26
C VAL A 179 10.53 -21.38 -0.42
N LYS A 180 11.73 -20.84 -0.30
CA LYS A 180 12.00 -19.63 0.53
C LYS A 180 11.48 -18.34 -0.05
#